data_47225c286674918e2ebe5484ef26050b
#
_entry.id   47225c286674918e2ebe5484ef26050b
#
_cell.length_a   1.000
_cell.length_b   1.000
_cell.length_c   1.000
_cell.angle_alpha   90.00
_cell.angle_beta   90.00
_cell.angle_gamma   90.00
#
_symmetry.space_group_name_H-M   'P 1'
#
loop_
_entity.id
_entity.type
_entity.pdbx_description
1 polymer ?
#
loop_
_entity_poly.entity_id
_entity_poly.type
_entity_poly.pdbx_seq_one_letter_code
_entity_poly.pdbx_strand_id
1 'polypeptide(L)'
;RDEAIKKFNLTEDDLPYFRTLHSLAFRKLGLKKDQVMQQRHYKDLGSKIGFPVGYAVYQEDHDGTGCNFSSDSEYLRIIQLAQLRNITIEQQYALKEHTQDLSFSNLRIISNELKRYKKDYSLIDFNDMILDFTKSDKSPKFDVVFIDEAQDLSLMQWDMTRSIWNKTTDAFIAGDDDQAIFRWAGADVDSFIALQDQMINLPLIQSHRIPMKVHQLAMGIINRIKYRIDKTWKPKINEGTLQKHFDIESVDMSQGDWLILSRTRHMLNDIGESLYRKGLYYKNKYKRSNEQDLHAAASAWENALKGQPLSYKQVENISKYMGPKHWHKKKIKGMAKESFYGIDQLVRDYGLQIKTVWYEAFDEAGQTKVDYLRKMR
;
A
#
# COMPACT_ATOMS: atom_id res chain seq x y z
N ARG A 1 -14.34 6.16 1.33
CA ARG A 1 -14.93 7.28 2.05
C ARG A 1 -14.88 8.56 1.22
N ASP A 2 -13.71 9.02 0.79
CA ASP A 2 -13.52 10.27 0.04
C ASP A 2 -14.29 10.27 -1.29
N GLU A 3 -14.36 9.12 -1.97
CA GLU A 3 -15.17 8.95 -3.16
C GLU A 3 -16.68 9.06 -2.86
N ALA A 4 -17.15 8.48 -1.76
CA ALA A 4 -18.56 8.59 -1.35
C ALA A 4 -18.90 10.04 -0.99
N ILE A 5 -18.02 10.73 -0.26
CA ILE A 5 -18.15 12.15 0.04
C ILE A 5 -18.30 12.97 -1.24
N LYS A 6 -17.40 12.78 -2.20
CA LYS A 6 -17.45 13.45 -3.49
C LYS A 6 -18.70 13.12 -4.31
N LYS A 7 -19.02 11.82 -4.42
CA LYS A 7 -20.10 11.34 -5.29
C LYS A 7 -21.49 11.76 -4.80
N PHE A 8 -21.68 11.81 -3.48
CA PHE A 8 -22.97 12.08 -2.87
C PHE A 8 -23.04 13.46 -2.22
N ASN A 9 -22.02 14.30 -2.41
CA ASN A 9 -21.92 15.65 -1.84
C ASN A 9 -22.14 15.67 -0.32
N LEU A 10 -21.49 14.73 0.37
CA LEU A 10 -21.53 14.55 1.81
C LEU A 10 -20.38 15.25 2.50
N THR A 11 -20.46 15.37 3.82
CA THR A 11 -19.35 15.80 4.68
C THR A 11 -18.78 14.61 5.46
N GLU A 12 -17.66 14.78 6.13
CA GLU A 12 -17.12 13.77 7.03
C GLU A 12 -18.05 13.42 8.19
N ASP A 13 -18.80 14.40 8.65
CA ASP A 13 -19.75 14.26 9.78
C ASP A 13 -21.00 13.47 9.38
N ASP A 14 -21.37 13.46 8.10
CA ASP A 14 -22.46 12.63 7.59
C ASP A 14 -22.10 11.14 7.57
N LEU A 15 -20.81 10.80 7.62
CA LEU A 15 -20.29 9.43 7.54
C LEU A 15 -19.45 9.04 8.78
N PRO A 16 -19.96 9.18 10.02
CA PRO A 16 -19.17 8.96 11.24
C PRO A 16 -18.72 7.51 11.41
N TYR A 17 -19.44 6.56 10.81
CA TYR A 17 -19.18 5.12 10.89
C TYR A 17 -18.73 4.48 9.56
N PHE A 18 -18.50 5.24 8.52
CA PHE A 18 -17.86 4.74 7.30
C PHE A 18 -16.36 4.56 7.54
N ARG A 19 -15.96 3.41 8.08
CA ARG A 19 -14.65 3.17 8.67
C ARG A 19 -14.20 1.72 8.53
N THR A 20 -12.88 1.52 8.60
CA THR A 20 -12.32 0.18 8.81
C THR A 20 -12.65 -0.32 10.22
N LEU A 21 -12.65 -1.65 10.41
CA LEU A 21 -12.88 -2.29 11.71
C LEU A 21 -11.91 -1.77 12.77
N HIS A 22 -10.62 -1.63 12.43
CA HIS A 22 -9.62 -1.08 13.33
C HIS A 22 -9.90 0.36 13.74
N SER A 23 -10.31 1.21 12.81
CA SER A 23 -10.66 2.60 13.11
C SER A 23 -11.89 2.70 14.03
N LEU A 24 -12.86 1.80 13.84
CA LEU A 24 -14.02 1.70 14.75
C LEU A 24 -13.58 1.27 16.15
N ALA A 25 -12.82 0.19 16.26
CA ALA A 25 -12.29 -0.34 17.50
C ALA A 25 -11.45 0.71 18.25
N PHE A 26 -10.50 1.35 17.56
CA PHE A 26 -9.65 2.39 18.12
C PHE A 26 -10.46 3.49 18.82
N ARG A 27 -11.49 4.00 18.15
CA ARG A 27 -12.33 5.08 18.69
C ARG A 27 -13.22 4.62 19.84
N LYS A 28 -13.85 3.45 19.71
CA LYS A 28 -14.78 2.94 20.72
C LYS A 28 -14.09 2.46 21.98
N LEU A 29 -12.86 2.00 21.87
CA LEU A 29 -12.02 1.69 23.02
C LEU A 29 -11.45 2.95 23.69
N GLY A 30 -11.48 4.10 23.03
CA GLY A 30 -10.93 5.36 23.54
C GLY A 30 -9.40 5.40 23.53
N LEU A 31 -8.77 4.70 22.60
CA LEU A 31 -7.33 4.57 22.53
C LEU A 31 -6.66 5.85 22.05
N LYS A 32 -5.43 6.05 22.50
CA LYS A 32 -4.53 7.11 22.02
C LYS A 32 -3.46 6.50 21.11
N LYS A 33 -2.90 7.31 20.21
CA LYS A 33 -1.87 6.86 19.25
C LYS A 33 -0.60 6.33 19.92
N ASP A 34 -0.24 6.85 21.07
CA ASP A 34 0.93 6.45 21.87
C ASP A 34 0.74 5.09 22.56
N GLN A 35 -0.49 4.61 22.71
CA GLN A 35 -0.82 3.29 23.23
C GLN A 35 -0.75 2.18 22.16
N VAL A 36 -0.56 2.55 20.89
CA VAL A 36 -0.49 1.55 19.80
C VAL A 36 0.96 1.21 19.51
N MET A 37 1.23 -0.10 19.38
CA MET A 37 2.56 -0.61 19.02
C MET A 37 3.05 0.02 17.70
N GLN A 38 4.27 0.53 17.71
CA GLN A 38 4.95 1.13 16.57
C GLN A 38 6.27 0.41 16.31
N GLN A 39 6.87 0.63 15.15
CA GLN A 39 8.17 0.04 14.77
C GLN A 39 9.23 0.15 15.85
N ARG A 40 9.32 1.28 16.54
CA ARG A 40 10.28 1.51 17.65
C ARG A 40 10.11 0.51 18.80
N HIS A 41 8.86 0.12 19.10
CA HIS A 41 8.55 -0.81 20.18
C HIS A 41 8.99 -2.24 19.83
N TYR A 42 8.81 -2.67 18.59
CA TYR A 42 9.31 -3.97 18.12
C TYR A 42 10.84 -4.03 18.12
N LYS A 43 11.51 -2.94 17.74
CA LYS A 43 12.99 -2.83 17.82
C LYS A 43 13.48 -2.89 19.26
N ASP A 44 12.83 -2.16 20.19
CA ASP A 44 13.16 -2.19 21.62
C ASP A 44 12.96 -3.58 22.21
N LEU A 45 11.84 -4.23 21.92
CA LEU A 45 11.58 -5.61 22.29
C LEU A 45 12.70 -6.54 21.79
N GLY A 46 13.04 -6.47 20.50
CA GLY A 46 14.10 -7.28 19.92
C GLY A 46 15.44 -7.10 20.61
N SER A 47 15.81 -5.86 20.95
CA SER A 47 17.03 -5.54 21.70
C SER A 47 17.02 -6.14 23.10
N LYS A 48 15.88 -6.11 23.80
CA LYS A 48 15.73 -6.66 25.16
C LYS A 48 15.82 -8.18 25.24
N ILE A 49 15.31 -8.87 24.23
CA ILE A 49 15.30 -10.33 24.21
C ILE A 49 16.47 -10.94 23.46
N GLY A 50 17.34 -10.12 22.85
CA GLY A 50 18.48 -10.60 22.08
C GLY A 50 18.13 -11.30 20.77
N PHE A 51 16.89 -11.14 20.27
CA PHE A 51 16.42 -11.65 18.98
C PHE A 51 16.04 -10.49 18.06
N PRO A 52 16.44 -10.51 16.79
CA PRO A 52 15.95 -9.55 15.80
C PRO A 52 14.45 -9.81 15.55
N VAL A 53 13.60 -9.10 16.26
CA VAL A 53 12.13 -9.22 16.12
C VAL A 53 11.66 -8.37 14.93
N GLY A 54 12.46 -7.99 13.99
CA GLY A 54 12.04 -7.21 12.85
C GLY A 54 11.03 -6.10 13.21
N TYR A 55 10.46 -5.44 12.24
CA TYR A 55 9.37 -4.54 12.53
C TYR A 55 8.09 -4.94 11.79
N ALA A 56 6.99 -4.70 12.47
CA ALA A 56 5.66 -4.82 11.89
C ALA A 56 5.25 -3.45 11.35
N VAL A 57 4.98 -3.36 10.06
CA VAL A 57 4.35 -2.19 9.48
C VAL A 57 2.91 -2.56 9.17
N TYR A 58 1.99 -1.93 9.86
CA TYR A 58 0.60 -1.92 9.46
C TYR A 58 0.43 -0.80 8.45
N GLN A 59 0.22 -1.15 7.20
CA GLN A 59 -0.24 -0.21 6.20
C GLN A 59 -1.75 -0.37 6.11
N GLU A 60 -2.48 0.67 6.49
CA GLU A 60 -3.87 0.79 6.05
C GLU A 60 -3.83 0.86 4.53
N ASP A 61 -4.38 -0.14 3.87
CA ASP A 61 -4.62 -0.04 2.45
C ASP A 61 -5.68 1.05 2.24
N HIS A 62 -5.38 1.99 1.35
CA HIS A 62 -6.31 3.06 0.98
C HIS A 62 -7.66 2.54 0.47
N ASP A 63 -7.72 1.27 0.11
CA ASP A 63 -8.92 0.60 -0.42
C ASP A 63 -9.78 -0.03 0.69
N GLY A 64 -9.42 0.10 1.97
CA GLY A 64 -10.25 -0.35 3.10
C GLY A 64 -10.33 -1.87 3.30
N THR A 65 -9.67 -2.66 2.48
CA THR A 65 -9.79 -4.12 2.42
C THR A 65 -8.99 -4.86 3.50
N GLY A 66 -8.32 -4.18 4.38
CA GLY A 66 -7.63 -4.85 5.48
C GLY A 66 -6.29 -4.22 5.83
N CYS A 67 -5.84 -4.48 7.04
CA CYS A 67 -4.48 -4.17 7.44
C CYS A 67 -3.52 -5.19 6.82
N ASN A 68 -2.80 -4.79 5.78
CA ASN A 68 -1.67 -5.58 5.31
C ASN A 68 -0.56 -5.51 6.37
N PHE A 69 -0.43 -6.61 7.10
CA PHE A 69 0.68 -6.81 7.99
C PHE A 69 1.91 -7.19 7.17
N SER A 70 2.92 -6.35 7.17
CA SER A 70 4.25 -6.65 6.66
C SER A 70 5.22 -6.73 7.83
N SER A 71 5.79 -7.89 8.08
CA SER A 71 6.87 -8.08 9.04
C SER A 71 8.06 -8.74 8.35
N ASP A 72 9.25 -8.25 8.65
CA ASP A 72 10.50 -8.91 8.26
C ASP A 72 10.78 -10.15 9.15
N SER A 73 9.95 -10.37 10.19
CA SER A 73 10.09 -11.47 11.13
C SER A 73 9.01 -12.53 10.89
N GLU A 74 9.42 -13.71 10.45
CA GLU A 74 8.56 -14.88 10.34
C GLU A 74 7.91 -15.28 11.69
N TYR A 75 8.60 -15.07 12.81
CA TYR A 75 8.03 -15.32 14.15
C TYR A 75 6.82 -14.42 14.43
N LEU A 76 6.92 -13.12 14.14
CA LEU A 76 5.79 -12.21 14.30
C LEU A 76 4.64 -12.57 13.35
N ARG A 77 4.96 -12.99 12.12
CA ARG A 77 3.95 -13.43 11.16
C ARG A 77 3.16 -14.62 11.68
N ILE A 78 3.84 -15.64 12.25
CA ILE A 78 3.18 -16.82 12.85
C ILE A 78 2.27 -16.40 14.02
N ILE A 79 2.78 -15.55 14.94
CA ILE A 79 2.01 -15.08 16.09
C ILE A 79 0.72 -14.39 15.65
N GLN A 80 0.81 -13.54 14.64
CA GLN A 80 -0.33 -12.77 14.15
C GLN A 80 -1.31 -13.62 13.35
N LEU A 81 -0.84 -14.53 12.49
CA LEU A 81 -1.71 -15.46 11.79
C LEU A 81 -2.47 -16.35 12.76
N ALA A 82 -1.83 -16.78 13.85
CA ALA A 82 -2.50 -17.54 14.91
C ALA A 82 -3.68 -16.74 15.51
N GLN A 83 -3.46 -15.44 15.80
CA GLN A 83 -4.52 -14.58 16.31
C GLN A 83 -5.64 -14.36 15.27
N LEU A 84 -5.28 -14.02 14.02
CA LEU A 84 -6.25 -13.79 12.95
C LEU A 84 -7.13 -15.01 12.67
N ARG A 85 -6.58 -16.22 12.83
CA ARG A 85 -7.26 -17.50 12.64
C ARG A 85 -7.90 -18.07 13.90
N ASN A 86 -7.85 -17.37 15.02
CA ASN A 86 -8.34 -17.83 16.33
C ASN A 86 -7.79 -19.20 16.73
N ILE A 87 -6.53 -19.48 16.43
CA ILE A 87 -5.83 -20.73 16.80
C ILE A 87 -4.60 -20.45 17.67
N THR A 88 -4.03 -21.49 18.28
CA THR A 88 -2.81 -21.33 19.07
C THR A 88 -1.57 -21.16 18.18
N ILE A 89 -0.49 -20.61 18.74
CA ILE A 89 0.79 -20.50 18.01
C ILE A 89 1.37 -21.88 17.67
N GLU A 90 1.09 -22.91 18.48
CA GLU A 90 1.45 -24.29 18.24
C GLU A 90 0.75 -24.84 17.00
N GLN A 91 -0.56 -24.61 16.90
CA GLN A 91 -1.35 -25.02 15.74
C GLN A 91 -0.89 -24.31 14.48
N GLN A 92 -0.68 -22.98 14.54
CA GLN A 92 -0.19 -22.21 13.39
C GLN A 92 1.20 -22.65 12.95
N TYR A 93 2.09 -22.93 13.90
CA TYR A 93 3.44 -23.42 13.59
C TYR A 93 3.40 -24.81 12.92
N ALA A 94 2.51 -25.69 13.38
CA ALA A 94 2.33 -27.03 12.82
C ALA A 94 1.84 -27.05 11.37
N LEU A 95 1.21 -25.95 10.88
CA LEU A 95 0.79 -25.83 9.47
C LEU A 95 1.97 -25.71 8.51
N LYS A 96 3.19 -25.42 9.00
CA LYS A 96 4.42 -25.28 8.20
C LYS A 96 4.29 -24.26 7.05
N GLU A 97 3.53 -23.21 7.25
CA GLU A 97 3.35 -22.11 6.29
C GLU A 97 4.48 -21.06 6.39
N HIS A 98 5.63 -21.42 6.92
CA HIS A 98 6.81 -20.55 7.03
C HIS A 98 7.91 -21.03 6.09
N THR A 99 8.71 -20.09 5.60
CA THR A 99 9.74 -20.34 4.58
C THR A 99 11.12 -20.66 5.18
N GLN A 100 11.31 -20.37 6.47
CA GLN A 100 12.58 -20.56 7.18
C GLN A 100 12.45 -21.72 8.18
N ASP A 101 13.58 -22.37 8.48
CA ASP A 101 13.65 -23.33 9.55
C ASP A 101 13.66 -22.58 10.90
N LEU A 102 12.47 -22.44 11.48
CA LEU A 102 12.25 -21.66 12.70
C LEU A 102 12.21 -22.56 13.93
N SER A 103 12.89 -22.15 15.00
CA SER A 103 12.80 -22.80 16.30
C SER A 103 11.46 -22.49 16.98
N PHE A 104 10.70 -23.55 17.31
CA PHE A 104 9.46 -23.40 18.07
C PHE A 104 9.71 -22.83 19.48
N SER A 105 10.85 -23.18 20.11
CA SER A 105 11.24 -22.62 21.42
C SER A 105 11.40 -21.11 21.34
N ASN A 106 12.06 -20.59 20.29
CA ASN A 106 12.20 -19.16 20.07
C ASN A 106 10.85 -18.48 19.80
N LEU A 107 9.97 -19.12 19.04
CA LEU A 107 8.60 -18.63 18.79
C LEU A 107 7.84 -18.42 20.11
N ARG A 108 7.92 -19.41 21.03
CA ARG A 108 7.30 -19.30 22.36
C ARG A 108 7.88 -18.16 23.20
N ILE A 109 9.21 -18.03 23.22
CA ILE A 109 9.88 -16.95 23.94
C ILE A 109 9.41 -15.60 23.40
N ILE A 110 9.49 -15.38 22.09
CA ILE A 110 9.08 -14.13 21.44
C ILE A 110 7.60 -13.82 21.69
N SER A 111 6.73 -14.82 21.58
CA SER A 111 5.29 -14.64 21.84
C SER A 111 5.01 -14.22 23.29
N ASN A 112 5.68 -14.85 24.26
CA ASN A 112 5.50 -14.53 25.68
C ASN A 112 6.06 -13.14 26.02
N GLU A 113 7.24 -12.83 25.52
CA GLU A 113 7.87 -11.54 25.79
C GLU A 113 7.14 -10.38 25.05
N LEU A 114 6.55 -10.62 23.88
CA LEU A 114 5.69 -9.64 23.22
C LEU A 114 4.44 -9.34 24.06
N LYS A 115 3.79 -10.38 24.60
CA LYS A 115 2.63 -10.21 25.51
C LYS A 115 3.00 -9.45 26.77
N ARG A 116 4.15 -9.80 27.39
CA ARG A 116 4.66 -9.13 28.58
C ARG A 116 5.00 -7.66 28.27
N TYR A 117 5.72 -7.41 27.20
CA TYR A 117 6.08 -6.07 26.76
C TYR A 117 4.86 -5.18 26.57
N LYS A 118 3.84 -5.67 25.85
CA LYS A 118 2.58 -4.95 25.68
C LYS A 118 1.93 -4.60 27.01
N LYS A 119 1.91 -5.54 27.95
CA LYS A 119 1.36 -5.33 29.30
C LYS A 119 2.16 -4.30 30.10
N ASP A 120 3.49 -4.45 30.15
CA ASP A 120 4.39 -3.61 30.98
C ASP A 120 4.37 -2.14 30.50
N TYR A 121 4.21 -1.90 29.21
CA TYR A 121 4.16 -0.55 28.62
C TYR A 121 2.76 -0.06 28.31
N SER A 122 1.71 -0.79 28.69
CA SER A 122 0.30 -0.48 28.39
C SER A 122 0.06 -0.24 26.90
N LEU A 123 0.66 -1.09 26.06
CA LEU A 123 0.56 -1.04 24.59
C LEU A 123 -0.35 -2.14 24.08
N ILE A 124 -0.98 -1.87 22.96
CA ILE A 124 -1.74 -2.84 22.17
C ILE A 124 -1.29 -2.83 20.72
N ASP A 125 -1.38 -3.95 20.05
CA ASP A 125 -1.24 -4.00 18.60
C ASP A 125 -2.62 -3.97 17.91
N PHE A 126 -2.62 -4.03 16.56
CA PHE A 126 -3.86 -3.99 15.79
C PHE A 126 -4.77 -5.18 16.04
N ASN A 127 -4.19 -6.38 16.26
CA ASN A 127 -4.99 -7.57 16.56
C ASN A 127 -5.62 -7.48 17.96
N ASP A 128 -4.85 -7.02 18.96
CA ASP A 128 -5.39 -6.78 20.29
C ASP A 128 -6.57 -5.80 20.24
N MET A 129 -6.50 -4.79 19.40
CA MET A 129 -7.55 -3.78 19.24
C MET A 129 -8.87 -4.42 18.78
N ILE A 130 -8.83 -5.36 17.82
CA ILE A 130 -10.01 -6.10 17.37
C ILE A 130 -10.52 -7.03 18.48
N LEU A 131 -9.61 -7.77 19.14
CA LEU A 131 -9.96 -8.70 20.23
C LEU A 131 -10.59 -7.98 21.42
N ASP A 132 -10.01 -6.85 21.85
CA ASP A 132 -10.51 -6.08 22.99
C ASP A 132 -11.85 -5.43 22.68
N PHE A 133 -12.05 -4.95 21.45
CA PHE A 133 -13.37 -4.45 21.03
C PHE A 133 -14.40 -5.58 21.05
N THR A 134 -14.08 -6.73 20.49
CA THR A 134 -15.00 -7.90 20.44
C THR A 134 -15.41 -8.36 21.83
N LYS A 135 -14.49 -8.32 22.80
CA LYS A 135 -14.77 -8.68 24.20
C LYS A 135 -15.48 -7.59 24.99
N SER A 136 -15.41 -6.34 24.51
CA SER A 136 -16.04 -5.21 25.17
C SER A 136 -17.51 -5.11 24.77
N ASP A 137 -18.34 -4.51 25.65
CA ASP A 137 -19.73 -4.18 25.30
C ASP A 137 -19.85 -2.80 24.63
N LYS A 138 -18.77 -2.32 23.98
CA LYS A 138 -18.67 -0.98 23.37
C LYS A 138 -19.16 -0.92 21.92
N SER A 139 -19.69 -2.03 21.40
CA SER A 139 -20.30 -2.04 20.07
C SER A 139 -21.50 -1.08 20.05
N PRO A 140 -21.52 -0.11 19.12
CA PRO A 140 -22.68 0.75 18.96
C PRO A 140 -23.88 -0.05 18.47
N LYS A 141 -25.08 0.41 18.81
CA LYS A 141 -26.30 -0.08 18.19
C LYS A 141 -26.52 0.66 16.88
N PHE A 142 -26.80 -0.09 15.84
CA PHE A 142 -27.14 0.44 14.53
C PHE A 142 -28.51 -0.08 14.12
N ASP A 143 -29.24 0.69 13.33
CA ASP A 143 -30.43 0.18 12.66
C ASP A 143 -30.02 -0.69 11.47
N VAL A 144 -29.00 -0.24 10.74
CA VAL A 144 -28.47 -0.93 9.53
C VAL A 144 -26.96 -0.94 9.55
N VAL A 145 -26.36 -2.07 9.17
CA VAL A 145 -24.92 -2.25 8.98
C VAL A 145 -24.63 -2.75 7.57
N PHE A 146 -23.65 -2.14 6.91
CA PHE A 146 -23.07 -2.63 5.67
C PHE A 146 -21.63 -3.09 5.91
N ILE A 147 -21.31 -4.32 5.53
CA ILE A 147 -19.98 -4.90 5.57
C ILE A 147 -19.55 -5.16 4.14
N ASP A 148 -18.50 -4.49 3.69
CA ASP A 148 -17.97 -4.61 2.33
C ASP A 148 -16.68 -5.44 2.31
N GLU A 149 -16.37 -6.07 1.15
CA GLU A 149 -15.21 -6.96 0.94
C GLU A 149 -15.11 -8.07 2.01
N ALA A 150 -16.25 -8.65 2.36
CA ALA A 150 -16.36 -9.59 3.48
C ALA A 150 -15.56 -10.89 3.28
N GLN A 151 -15.24 -11.28 2.04
CA GLN A 151 -14.39 -12.43 1.72
C GLN A 151 -12.95 -12.28 2.23
N ASP A 152 -12.51 -11.06 2.54
CA ASP A 152 -11.15 -10.77 3.01
C ASP A 152 -11.02 -10.69 4.52
N LEU A 153 -12.13 -10.87 5.26
CA LEU A 153 -12.13 -10.86 6.71
C LEU A 153 -11.48 -12.12 7.29
N SER A 154 -10.63 -11.95 8.30
CA SER A 154 -10.13 -13.06 9.12
C SER A 154 -11.19 -13.56 10.11
N LEU A 155 -11.00 -14.75 10.70
CA LEU A 155 -11.91 -15.27 11.74
C LEU A 155 -12.08 -14.29 12.90
N MET A 156 -11.00 -13.68 13.36
CA MET A 156 -11.03 -12.67 14.41
C MET A 156 -11.87 -11.44 14.01
N GLN A 157 -11.77 -10.99 12.76
CA GLN A 157 -12.57 -9.88 12.23
C GLN A 157 -14.03 -10.29 12.04
N TRP A 158 -14.29 -11.54 11.64
CA TRP A 158 -15.64 -12.10 11.63
C TRP A 158 -16.30 -12.07 13.01
N ASP A 159 -15.56 -12.39 14.06
CA ASP A 159 -16.10 -12.33 15.43
C ASP A 159 -16.45 -10.90 15.84
N MET A 160 -15.59 -9.92 15.46
CA MET A 160 -15.91 -8.52 15.68
C MET A 160 -17.17 -8.08 14.90
N THR A 161 -17.27 -8.41 13.62
CA THR A 161 -18.43 -8.06 12.81
C THR A 161 -19.71 -8.71 13.34
N ARG A 162 -19.65 -9.99 13.76
CA ARG A 162 -20.77 -10.68 14.42
C ARG A 162 -21.22 -9.96 15.68
N SER A 163 -20.28 -9.46 16.49
CA SER A 163 -20.61 -8.71 17.71
C SER A 163 -21.35 -7.40 17.42
N ILE A 164 -21.17 -6.83 16.22
CA ILE A 164 -21.85 -5.62 15.76
C ILE A 164 -23.23 -5.96 15.21
N TRP A 165 -23.32 -6.88 14.24
CA TRP A 165 -24.59 -7.16 13.56
C TRP A 165 -25.62 -7.84 14.46
N ASN A 166 -25.21 -8.64 15.46
CA ASN A 166 -26.13 -9.25 16.43
C ASN A 166 -26.92 -8.20 17.26
N LYS A 167 -26.50 -6.95 17.24
CA LYS A 167 -27.16 -5.81 17.90
C LYS A 167 -27.86 -4.87 16.90
N THR A 168 -27.95 -5.26 15.64
CA THR A 168 -28.41 -4.46 14.51
C THR A 168 -29.73 -5.03 13.99
N THR A 169 -30.62 -4.20 13.49
CA THR A 169 -31.90 -4.64 12.91
C THR A 169 -31.67 -5.32 11.57
N ASP A 170 -30.93 -4.68 10.67
CA ASP A 170 -30.63 -5.18 9.33
C ASP A 170 -29.11 -5.17 9.06
N ALA A 171 -28.59 -6.26 8.53
CA ALA A 171 -27.19 -6.38 8.14
C ALA A 171 -27.08 -6.76 6.65
N PHE A 172 -26.29 -5.99 5.91
CA PHE A 172 -25.96 -6.24 4.51
C PHE A 172 -24.48 -6.58 4.41
N ILE A 173 -24.17 -7.77 3.90
CA ILE A 173 -22.80 -8.26 3.77
C ILE A 173 -22.51 -8.43 2.28
N ALA A 174 -21.58 -7.63 1.78
CA ALA A 174 -21.13 -7.66 0.40
C ALA A 174 -19.75 -8.29 0.28
N GLY A 175 -19.55 -9.09 -0.76
CA GLY A 175 -18.27 -9.74 -1.03
C GLY A 175 -18.34 -10.61 -2.28
N ASP A 176 -17.18 -11.09 -2.69
CA ASP A 176 -17.02 -11.99 -3.82
C ASP A 176 -15.96 -13.04 -3.49
N ASP A 177 -16.39 -14.26 -3.19
CA ASP A 177 -15.51 -15.37 -2.84
C ASP A 177 -14.51 -15.73 -3.96
N ASP A 178 -14.84 -15.46 -5.23
CA ASP A 178 -13.93 -15.63 -6.35
C ASP A 178 -12.76 -14.61 -6.34
N GLN A 179 -12.87 -13.54 -5.56
CA GLN A 179 -11.83 -12.52 -5.35
C GLN A 179 -11.04 -12.72 -4.06
N ALA A 180 -11.28 -13.80 -3.30
CA ALA A 180 -10.59 -14.10 -2.04
C ALA A 180 -9.13 -14.51 -2.25
N ILE A 181 -8.24 -13.54 -2.36
CA ILE A 181 -6.80 -13.75 -2.60
C ILE A 181 -5.93 -13.59 -1.34
N PHE A 182 -6.52 -13.29 -0.18
CA PHE A 182 -5.79 -12.98 1.07
C PHE A 182 -5.80 -14.13 2.11
N ARG A 183 -6.13 -15.38 1.73
CA ARG A 183 -6.03 -16.53 2.65
C ARG A 183 -4.64 -16.66 3.30
N TRP A 184 -3.58 -16.39 2.56
CA TRP A 184 -2.20 -16.39 3.06
C TRP A 184 -1.93 -15.33 4.14
N ALA A 185 -2.74 -14.28 4.18
CA ALA A 185 -2.69 -13.20 5.17
C ALA A 185 -3.69 -13.40 6.33
N GLY A 186 -4.40 -14.54 6.36
CA GLY A 186 -5.32 -14.89 7.42
C GLY A 186 -6.80 -14.69 7.12
N ALA A 187 -7.17 -14.26 5.90
CA ALA A 187 -8.57 -14.16 5.49
C ALA A 187 -9.27 -15.53 5.51
N ASP A 188 -10.51 -15.54 5.93
CA ASP A 188 -11.36 -16.74 6.06
C ASP A 188 -12.61 -16.62 5.18
N VAL A 189 -12.43 -16.95 3.91
CA VAL A 189 -13.52 -16.94 2.93
C VAL A 189 -14.57 -18.03 3.21
N ASP A 190 -14.21 -19.06 3.96
CA ASP A 190 -15.14 -20.16 4.28
C ASP A 190 -16.30 -19.67 5.16
N SER A 191 -16.02 -18.75 6.10
CA SER A 191 -17.05 -18.05 6.86
C SER A 191 -17.98 -17.22 5.95
N PHE A 192 -17.44 -16.57 4.91
CA PHE A 192 -18.27 -15.83 3.95
C PHE A 192 -19.18 -16.76 3.14
N ILE A 193 -18.64 -17.86 2.63
CA ILE A 193 -19.42 -18.86 1.88
C ILE A 193 -20.52 -19.46 2.74
N ALA A 194 -20.24 -19.77 4.02
CA ALA A 194 -21.21 -20.34 4.94
C ALA A 194 -22.40 -19.44 5.26
N LEU A 195 -22.32 -18.13 5.00
CA LEU A 195 -23.45 -17.22 5.17
C LEU A 195 -24.58 -17.46 4.15
N GLN A 196 -24.31 -18.15 3.04
CA GLN A 196 -25.35 -18.48 2.06
C GLN A 196 -26.54 -19.21 2.66
N ASP A 197 -26.27 -20.11 3.62
CA ASP A 197 -27.30 -20.92 4.27
C ASP A 197 -28.03 -20.15 5.40
N GLN A 198 -27.53 -18.97 5.76
CA GLN A 198 -28.00 -18.20 6.92
C GLN A 198 -28.69 -16.89 6.55
N MET A 199 -28.49 -16.41 5.34
CA MET A 199 -28.94 -15.08 4.87
C MET A 199 -29.64 -15.15 3.51
N ILE A 200 -30.41 -14.11 3.19
CA ILE A 200 -31.00 -13.94 1.86
C ILE A 200 -29.89 -13.54 0.88
N ASN A 201 -29.69 -14.34 -0.15
CA ASN A 201 -28.65 -14.09 -1.14
C ASN A 201 -29.18 -13.23 -2.29
N LEU A 202 -28.53 -12.10 -2.55
CA LEU A 202 -28.86 -11.16 -3.61
C LEU A 202 -27.65 -10.98 -4.54
N PRO A 203 -27.51 -11.80 -5.59
CA PRO A 203 -26.37 -11.70 -6.49
C PRO A 203 -26.44 -10.43 -7.34
N LEU A 204 -25.34 -9.69 -7.43
CA LEU A 204 -25.18 -8.56 -8.36
C LEU A 204 -24.76 -9.13 -9.73
N ILE A 205 -25.72 -9.36 -10.59
CA ILE A 205 -25.54 -10.09 -11.86
C ILE A 205 -24.93 -9.27 -12.99
N GLN A 206 -24.87 -7.94 -12.89
CA GLN A 206 -24.37 -7.08 -13.96
C GLN A 206 -23.06 -6.39 -13.59
N SER A 207 -21.98 -6.69 -14.31
CA SER A 207 -20.73 -5.94 -14.22
C SER A 207 -20.75 -4.73 -15.16
N HIS A 208 -20.41 -3.56 -14.62
CA HIS A 208 -20.22 -2.33 -15.39
C HIS A 208 -18.75 -2.04 -15.72
N ARG A 209 -17.83 -2.90 -15.24
CA ARG A 209 -16.38 -2.75 -15.44
C ARG A 209 -15.80 -3.72 -16.44
N ILE A 210 -16.17 -4.99 -16.37
CA ILE A 210 -15.47 -6.09 -17.03
C ILE A 210 -15.99 -6.31 -18.46
N PRO A 211 -15.13 -6.21 -19.51
CA PRO A 211 -15.47 -6.52 -20.89
C PRO A 211 -15.70 -8.02 -21.12
N MET A 212 -16.40 -8.38 -22.22
CA MET A 212 -16.79 -9.77 -22.52
C MET A 212 -15.59 -10.74 -22.61
N LYS A 213 -14.53 -10.38 -23.34
CA LYS A 213 -13.36 -11.27 -23.48
C LYS A 213 -12.61 -11.51 -22.18
N VAL A 214 -12.52 -10.45 -21.34
CA VAL A 214 -11.91 -10.58 -20.00
C VAL A 214 -12.78 -11.45 -19.10
N HIS A 215 -14.11 -11.28 -19.16
CA HIS A 215 -15.06 -12.14 -18.43
C HIS A 215 -14.89 -13.61 -18.82
N GLN A 216 -14.85 -13.93 -20.12
CA GLN A 216 -14.67 -15.31 -20.60
C GLN A 216 -13.37 -15.94 -20.06
N LEU A 217 -12.27 -15.19 -20.08
CA LEU A 217 -11.01 -15.66 -19.50
C LEU A 217 -11.14 -15.90 -18.00
N ALA A 218 -11.73 -14.95 -17.28
CA ALA A 218 -11.94 -15.04 -15.83
C ALA A 218 -12.78 -16.27 -15.46
N MET A 219 -13.89 -16.50 -16.16
CA MET A 219 -14.74 -17.66 -15.93
C MET A 219 -14.02 -18.99 -16.20
N GLY A 220 -13.15 -19.04 -17.22
CA GLY A 220 -12.31 -20.21 -17.49
C GLY A 220 -11.33 -20.53 -16.35
N ILE A 221 -10.92 -19.54 -15.56
CA ILE A 221 -10.05 -19.72 -14.39
C ILE A 221 -10.89 -20.07 -13.15
N ILE A 222 -11.94 -19.30 -12.90
CA ILE A 222 -12.80 -19.43 -11.72
C ILE A 222 -13.47 -20.80 -11.64
N ASN A 223 -13.92 -21.35 -12.76
CA ASN A 223 -14.55 -22.67 -12.83
C ASN A 223 -13.63 -23.84 -12.40
N ARG A 224 -12.35 -23.58 -12.15
CA ARG A 224 -11.43 -24.56 -11.54
C ARG A 224 -11.51 -24.59 -10.02
N ILE A 225 -12.10 -23.58 -9.40
CA ILE A 225 -12.26 -23.51 -7.94
C ILE A 225 -13.37 -24.46 -7.54
N LYS A 226 -13.04 -25.45 -6.71
CA LYS A 226 -13.98 -26.49 -6.29
C LYS A 226 -14.97 -26.04 -5.23
N TYR A 227 -14.52 -25.18 -4.32
CA TYR A 227 -15.33 -24.68 -3.21
C TYR A 227 -15.53 -23.18 -3.37
N ARG A 228 -16.71 -22.82 -3.88
CA ARG A 228 -17.13 -21.46 -4.20
C ARG A 228 -18.65 -21.36 -4.21
N ILE A 229 -19.14 -20.14 -4.13
CA ILE A 229 -20.55 -19.82 -4.34
C ILE A 229 -20.88 -19.99 -5.83
N ASP A 230 -21.89 -20.79 -6.16
CA ASP A 230 -22.35 -20.87 -7.55
C ASP A 230 -23.11 -19.61 -7.91
N LYS A 231 -22.53 -18.85 -8.84
CA LYS A 231 -23.07 -17.59 -9.30
C LYS A 231 -22.75 -17.34 -10.77
N THR A 232 -23.70 -16.75 -11.46
CA THR A 232 -23.53 -16.28 -12.83
C THR A 232 -23.69 -14.77 -12.86
N TRP A 233 -22.83 -14.11 -13.64
CA TRP A 233 -22.89 -12.67 -13.83
C TRP A 233 -22.57 -12.30 -15.29
N LYS A 234 -22.99 -11.11 -15.70
CA LYS A 234 -22.88 -10.64 -17.08
C LYS A 234 -21.80 -9.57 -17.19
N PRO A 235 -20.93 -9.62 -18.19
CA PRO A 235 -20.00 -8.54 -18.48
C PRO A 235 -20.73 -7.29 -19.00
N LYS A 236 -20.05 -6.16 -19.06
CA LYS A 236 -20.55 -5.01 -19.82
C LYS A 236 -20.60 -5.35 -21.32
N ILE A 237 -21.41 -4.60 -22.07
CA ILE A 237 -21.66 -4.82 -23.50
C ILE A 237 -20.37 -4.73 -24.36
N ASN A 238 -19.35 -3.99 -23.91
CA ASN A 238 -18.09 -3.83 -24.62
C ASN A 238 -17.36 -5.19 -24.76
N GLU A 239 -16.91 -5.52 -25.97
CA GLU A 239 -16.21 -6.77 -26.25
C GLU A 239 -14.85 -6.84 -25.53
N GLY A 240 -14.11 -5.74 -25.53
CA GLY A 240 -12.74 -5.66 -25.03
C GLY A 240 -11.72 -6.37 -25.94
N THR A 241 -10.45 -6.26 -25.58
CA THR A 241 -9.36 -6.93 -26.28
C THR A 241 -8.54 -7.74 -25.29
N LEU A 242 -8.14 -8.93 -25.69
CA LEU A 242 -7.23 -9.79 -24.94
C LEU A 242 -6.06 -10.18 -25.84
N GLN A 243 -4.85 -9.87 -25.41
CA GLN A 243 -3.63 -10.21 -26.13
C GLN A 243 -2.66 -10.94 -25.18
N LYS A 244 -1.91 -11.91 -25.73
CA LYS A 244 -0.90 -12.64 -24.99
C LYS A 244 0.47 -12.20 -25.49
N HIS A 245 1.28 -11.73 -24.57
CA HIS A 245 2.69 -11.40 -24.82
C HIS A 245 3.58 -12.29 -23.96
N PHE A 246 4.73 -12.69 -24.47
CA PHE A 246 5.71 -13.50 -23.74
C PHE A 246 6.77 -12.63 -23.06
N ASP A 247 6.92 -11.39 -23.52
CA ASP A 247 7.86 -10.42 -23.02
C ASP A 247 7.21 -9.06 -22.90
N ILE A 248 7.46 -8.39 -21.78
CA ILE A 248 6.96 -7.03 -21.50
C ILE A 248 7.57 -6.00 -22.48
N GLU A 249 8.75 -6.27 -23.02
CA GLU A 249 9.40 -5.38 -23.99
C GLU A 249 8.61 -5.30 -25.31
N SER A 250 7.84 -6.32 -25.65
CA SER A 250 6.99 -6.36 -26.85
C SER A 250 5.69 -5.58 -26.70
N VAL A 251 5.36 -5.10 -25.50
CA VAL A 251 4.12 -4.34 -25.26
C VAL A 251 4.39 -2.85 -25.43
N ASP A 252 3.69 -2.23 -26.37
CA ASP A 252 3.71 -0.77 -26.52
C ASP A 252 2.76 -0.12 -25.52
N MET A 253 3.33 0.52 -24.51
CA MET A 253 2.62 1.24 -23.46
C MET A 253 2.74 2.77 -23.63
N SER A 254 3.13 3.25 -24.79
CA SER A 254 3.33 4.69 -25.05
C SER A 254 2.03 5.49 -25.14
N GLN A 255 0.90 4.80 -25.29
CA GLN A 255 -0.43 5.41 -25.41
C GLN A 255 -1.41 4.79 -24.40
N GLY A 256 -2.35 5.61 -23.92
CA GLY A 256 -3.40 5.19 -23.00
C GLY A 256 -2.97 5.08 -21.53
N ASP A 257 -3.91 4.69 -20.70
CA ASP A 257 -3.70 4.45 -19.27
C ASP A 257 -3.52 2.96 -19.01
N TRP A 258 -2.41 2.60 -18.39
CA TRP A 258 -2.02 1.22 -18.13
C TRP A 258 -2.02 0.90 -16.64
N LEU A 259 -2.63 -0.21 -16.27
CA LEU A 259 -2.50 -0.83 -14.96
C LEU A 259 -1.73 -2.14 -15.10
N ILE A 260 -0.58 -2.25 -14.45
CA ILE A 260 0.25 -3.44 -14.47
C ILE A 260 0.11 -4.16 -13.14
N LEU A 261 -0.36 -5.41 -13.19
CA LEU A 261 -0.52 -6.27 -12.03
C LEU A 261 0.46 -7.44 -12.09
N SER A 262 0.95 -7.85 -10.94
CA SER A 262 1.86 -8.99 -10.82
C SER A 262 1.55 -9.75 -9.53
N ARG A 263 1.84 -11.06 -9.52
CA ARG A 263 1.65 -11.90 -8.35
C ARG A 263 2.53 -11.50 -7.18
N THR A 264 3.76 -11.09 -7.46
CA THR A 264 4.73 -10.70 -6.44
C THR A 264 5.34 -9.34 -6.74
N ARG A 265 5.69 -8.61 -5.69
CA ARG A 265 6.34 -7.30 -5.80
C ARG A 265 7.67 -7.34 -6.55
N HIS A 266 8.42 -8.44 -6.41
CA HIS A 266 9.71 -8.60 -7.07
C HIS A 266 9.56 -8.56 -8.60
N MET A 267 8.55 -9.22 -9.15
CA MET A 267 8.29 -9.21 -10.60
C MET A 267 7.99 -7.81 -11.15
N LEU A 268 7.46 -6.89 -10.32
CA LEU A 268 7.24 -5.52 -10.74
C LEU A 268 8.53 -4.70 -10.87
N ASN A 269 9.62 -5.12 -10.25
CA ASN A 269 10.90 -4.40 -10.36
C ASN A 269 11.45 -4.48 -11.79
N ASP A 270 11.47 -5.67 -12.39
CA ASP A 270 11.97 -5.89 -13.76
C ASP A 270 11.12 -5.11 -14.78
N ILE A 271 9.80 -5.12 -14.56
CA ILE A 271 8.86 -4.33 -15.38
C ILE A 271 9.13 -2.84 -15.22
N GLY A 272 9.32 -2.37 -13.97
CA GLY A 272 9.66 -0.98 -13.69
C GLY A 272 10.95 -0.53 -14.34
N GLU A 273 11.99 -1.37 -14.35
CA GLU A 273 13.26 -1.10 -15.05
C GLU A 273 13.07 -1.02 -16.56
N SER A 274 12.27 -1.91 -17.15
CA SER A 274 11.93 -1.86 -18.57
C SER A 274 11.23 -0.56 -18.94
N LEU A 275 10.18 -0.17 -18.20
CA LEU A 275 9.45 1.08 -18.41
C LEU A 275 10.39 2.30 -18.27
N TYR A 276 11.27 2.27 -17.26
CA TYR A 276 12.25 3.32 -17.05
C TYR A 276 13.22 3.46 -18.24
N ARG A 277 13.76 2.34 -18.77
CA ARG A 277 14.60 2.36 -19.96
C ARG A 277 13.89 2.90 -21.20
N LYS A 278 12.58 2.66 -21.32
CA LYS A 278 11.73 3.19 -22.41
C LYS A 278 11.35 4.67 -22.22
N GLY A 279 11.68 5.28 -21.10
CA GLY A 279 11.30 6.67 -20.78
C GLY A 279 9.82 6.82 -20.44
N LEU A 280 9.13 5.74 -20.06
CA LEU A 280 7.72 5.79 -19.71
C LEU A 280 7.54 6.15 -18.23
N TYR A 281 6.64 7.11 -17.98
CA TYR A 281 6.24 7.45 -16.62
C TYR A 281 5.36 6.35 -16.02
N TYR A 282 5.71 5.93 -14.81
CA TYR A 282 4.84 5.04 -14.04
C TYR A 282 4.82 5.40 -12.56
N LYS A 283 3.77 4.99 -11.88
CA LYS A 283 3.61 5.12 -10.44
C LYS A 283 3.35 3.73 -9.85
N ASN A 284 4.08 3.35 -8.83
CA ASN A 284 3.72 2.21 -7.99
C ASN A 284 3.27 2.69 -6.61
N LYS A 285 2.73 1.80 -5.78
CA LYS A 285 2.20 2.12 -4.44
C LYS A 285 3.22 2.88 -3.57
N TYR A 286 4.51 2.71 -3.81
CA TYR A 286 5.59 3.17 -2.93
C TYR A 286 6.49 4.22 -3.57
N LYS A 287 6.54 4.29 -4.89
CA LYS A 287 7.51 5.12 -5.61
C LYS A 287 6.93 5.60 -6.94
N ARG A 288 7.27 6.83 -7.31
CA ARG A 288 7.08 7.33 -8.67
C ARG A 288 8.37 7.19 -9.45
N SER A 289 8.27 6.89 -10.73
CA SER A 289 9.45 6.77 -11.61
C SER A 289 10.03 8.12 -12.02
N ASN A 290 9.24 9.18 -11.97
CA ASN A 290 9.73 10.48 -12.35
C ASN A 290 10.75 10.99 -11.31
N GLU A 291 11.90 11.33 -11.78
CA GLU A 291 12.94 12.03 -11.01
C GLU A 291 12.51 13.49 -10.85
N GLN A 292 11.50 13.76 -10.01
CA GLN A 292 10.87 15.08 -9.90
C GLN A 292 11.87 16.21 -9.64
N ASP A 293 12.82 15.95 -8.74
CA ASP A 293 13.84 16.94 -8.39
C ASP A 293 14.78 17.20 -9.57
N LEU A 294 15.20 16.16 -10.29
CA LEU A 294 16.05 16.29 -11.47
C LEU A 294 15.27 16.94 -12.63
N HIS A 295 14.02 16.58 -12.85
CA HIS A 295 13.16 17.21 -13.84
C HIS A 295 12.96 18.70 -13.54
N ALA A 296 12.67 19.05 -12.28
CA ALA A 296 12.52 20.42 -11.86
C ALA A 296 13.82 21.22 -12.02
N ALA A 297 14.97 20.60 -11.71
CA ALA A 297 16.28 21.21 -11.91
C ALA A 297 16.57 21.45 -13.41
N ALA A 298 16.30 20.45 -14.26
CA ALA A 298 16.48 20.55 -15.71
C ALA A 298 15.60 21.64 -16.32
N SER A 299 14.33 21.69 -15.96
CA SER A 299 13.39 22.73 -16.43
C SER A 299 13.81 24.12 -15.98
N ALA A 300 14.23 24.27 -14.72
CA ALA A 300 14.72 25.55 -14.21
C ALA A 300 15.99 25.98 -14.92
N TRP A 301 16.90 25.06 -15.21
CA TRP A 301 18.13 25.30 -15.94
C TRP A 301 17.86 25.78 -17.38
N GLU A 302 16.99 25.09 -18.12
CA GLU A 302 16.58 25.49 -19.48
C GLU A 302 15.97 26.90 -19.51
N ASN A 303 15.16 27.22 -18.51
CA ASN A 303 14.57 28.56 -18.38
C ASN A 303 15.63 29.61 -18.06
N ALA A 304 16.62 29.28 -17.24
CA ALA A 304 17.73 30.19 -16.95
C ALA A 304 18.60 30.48 -18.18
N LEU A 305 18.83 29.49 -19.05
CA LEU A 305 19.52 29.66 -20.32
C LEU A 305 18.74 30.58 -21.28
N LYS A 306 17.41 30.67 -21.12
CA LYS A 306 16.53 31.61 -21.85
C LYS A 306 16.43 32.99 -21.17
N GLY A 307 17.22 33.23 -20.12
CA GLY A 307 17.28 34.50 -19.42
C GLY A 307 16.33 34.67 -18.23
N GLN A 308 15.59 33.63 -17.84
CA GLN A 308 14.76 33.69 -16.64
C GLN A 308 15.61 33.58 -15.37
N PRO A 309 15.39 34.41 -14.35
CA PRO A 309 16.15 34.30 -13.11
C PRO A 309 15.71 33.14 -12.28
N LEU A 310 16.67 32.49 -11.56
CA LEU A 310 16.47 31.35 -10.68
C LEU A 310 16.26 31.81 -9.23
N SER A 311 15.30 31.26 -8.53
CA SER A 311 15.22 31.39 -7.08
C SER A 311 16.35 30.61 -6.38
N TYR A 312 16.68 30.97 -5.14
CA TYR A 312 17.67 30.22 -4.35
C TYR A 312 17.41 28.72 -4.30
N LYS A 313 16.15 28.28 -4.11
CA LYS A 313 15.77 26.86 -4.09
C LYS A 313 16.08 26.15 -5.42
N GLN A 314 15.85 26.81 -6.52
CA GLN A 314 16.18 26.27 -7.85
C GLN A 314 17.69 26.16 -8.04
N VAL A 315 18.45 27.18 -7.62
CA VAL A 315 19.92 27.16 -7.63
C VAL A 315 20.47 26.01 -6.78
N GLU A 316 19.95 25.86 -5.57
CA GLU A 316 20.31 24.76 -4.66
C GLU A 316 19.99 23.40 -5.28
N ASN A 317 18.81 23.24 -5.89
CA ASN A 317 18.42 21.98 -6.53
C ASN A 317 19.31 21.65 -7.73
N ILE A 318 19.56 22.62 -8.62
CA ILE A 318 20.46 22.47 -9.77
C ILE A 318 21.87 22.05 -9.31
N SER A 319 22.38 22.68 -8.27
CA SER A 319 23.73 22.42 -7.77
C SER A 319 23.95 20.99 -7.26
N LYS A 320 22.90 20.26 -6.92
CA LYS A 320 23.00 18.84 -6.51
C LYS A 320 23.51 17.95 -7.65
N TYR A 321 23.22 18.32 -8.87
CA TYR A 321 23.49 17.54 -10.07
C TYR A 321 24.75 17.97 -10.84
N MET A 322 25.44 19.03 -10.36
CA MET A 322 26.69 19.54 -10.96
C MET A 322 27.89 19.22 -10.07
N GLY A 323 28.92 18.65 -10.66
CA GLY A 323 30.18 18.38 -9.98
C GLY A 323 31.07 19.62 -9.78
N PRO A 324 32.15 19.50 -8.99
CA PRO A 324 33.08 20.62 -8.74
C PRO A 324 33.69 21.19 -10.02
N LYS A 325 33.76 20.41 -11.09
CA LYS A 325 34.22 20.84 -12.41
C LYS A 325 33.34 21.93 -13.01
N HIS A 326 32.04 21.90 -12.71
CA HIS A 326 31.05 22.80 -13.28
C HIS A 326 30.57 23.87 -12.30
N TRP A 327 30.58 23.58 -11.00
CA TRP A 327 30.18 24.53 -9.97
C TRP A 327 30.76 24.28 -8.59
N HIS A 328 31.42 25.30 -8.03
CA HIS A 328 31.94 25.23 -6.67
C HIS A 328 30.84 25.48 -5.62
N LYS A 329 30.22 24.41 -5.13
CA LYS A 329 29.07 24.44 -4.18
C LYS A 329 29.31 25.27 -2.90
N LYS A 330 30.56 25.52 -2.49
CA LYS A 330 30.86 26.36 -1.31
C LYS A 330 30.37 27.81 -1.46
N LYS A 331 30.37 28.35 -2.66
CA LYS A 331 29.92 29.73 -2.92
C LYS A 331 28.41 29.91 -2.84
N ILE A 332 27.63 28.82 -3.01
CA ILE A 332 26.17 28.84 -2.94
C ILE A 332 25.68 29.06 -1.50
N LYS A 333 26.42 28.62 -0.50
CA LYS A 333 26.04 28.78 0.92
C LYS A 333 25.96 30.24 1.38
N GLY A 334 26.61 31.16 0.69
CA GLY A 334 26.57 32.58 0.96
C GLY A 334 25.48 33.38 0.22
N MET A 335 24.64 32.71 -0.56
CA MET A 335 23.56 33.35 -1.33
C MET A 335 22.39 33.73 -0.43
N ALA A 336 21.76 34.86 -0.74
CA ALA A 336 20.55 35.34 -0.05
C ALA A 336 19.34 34.47 -0.47
N LYS A 337 18.62 33.90 0.51
CA LYS A 337 17.54 32.91 0.27
C LYS A 337 16.30 33.50 -0.41
N GLU A 338 16.07 34.79 -0.30
CA GLU A 338 14.91 35.49 -0.83
C GLU A 338 15.18 36.18 -2.19
N SER A 339 16.38 35.98 -2.75
CA SER A 339 16.81 36.65 -3.99
C SER A 339 16.67 35.72 -5.20
N PHE A 340 16.65 36.39 -6.37
CA PHE A 340 16.67 35.73 -7.68
C PHE A 340 18.02 36.00 -8.37
N TYR A 341 18.49 35.02 -9.13
CA TYR A 341 19.82 34.99 -9.70
C TYR A 341 19.78 34.72 -11.21
N GLY A 342 20.29 35.67 -12.02
CA GLY A 342 20.51 35.39 -13.43
C GLY A 342 21.71 34.50 -13.67
N ILE A 343 21.71 33.77 -14.79
CA ILE A 343 22.80 32.82 -15.11
C ILE A 343 24.16 33.50 -15.22
N ASP A 344 24.19 34.74 -15.78
CA ASP A 344 25.43 35.51 -15.88
C ASP A 344 25.97 35.96 -14.54
N GLN A 345 25.11 36.25 -13.60
CA GLN A 345 25.47 36.53 -12.21
C GLN A 345 26.04 35.28 -11.53
N LEU A 346 25.44 34.08 -11.77
CA LEU A 346 25.95 32.83 -11.23
C LEU A 346 27.36 32.52 -11.73
N VAL A 347 27.66 32.82 -12.99
CA VAL A 347 29.00 32.70 -13.55
C VAL A 347 29.98 33.69 -12.92
N ARG A 348 29.66 34.95 -12.89
CA ARG A 348 30.56 36.02 -12.44
C ARG A 348 30.83 35.96 -10.93
N ASP A 349 29.75 35.81 -10.13
CA ASP A 349 29.84 36.02 -8.68
C ASP A 349 29.91 34.71 -7.88
N TYR A 350 29.30 33.62 -8.42
CA TYR A 350 29.15 32.34 -7.70
C TYR A 350 29.89 31.18 -8.32
N GLY A 351 30.70 31.44 -9.37
CA GLY A 351 31.65 30.47 -9.91
C GLY A 351 31.04 29.32 -10.69
N LEU A 352 29.88 29.53 -11.30
CA LEU A 352 29.34 28.61 -12.31
C LEU A 352 30.26 28.69 -13.57
N GLN A 353 30.70 27.52 -14.06
CA GLN A 353 31.71 27.43 -15.11
C GLN A 353 31.15 26.95 -16.47
N ILE A 354 29.89 26.53 -16.50
CA ILE A 354 29.28 25.95 -17.70
C ILE A 354 27.91 26.56 -18.00
N LYS A 355 27.67 26.82 -19.30
CA LYS A 355 26.39 27.28 -19.85
C LYS A 355 26.05 26.42 -21.07
N THR A 356 25.68 25.19 -20.85
CA THR A 356 25.26 24.24 -21.89
C THR A 356 23.93 23.59 -21.52
N VAL A 357 23.41 22.77 -22.38
CA VAL A 357 22.18 21.99 -22.12
C VAL A 357 22.28 21.18 -20.84
N TRP A 358 21.16 21.01 -20.14
CA TRP A 358 21.15 20.43 -18.81
C TRP A 358 21.79 19.02 -18.73
N TYR A 359 21.60 18.19 -19.75
CA TYR A 359 22.13 16.82 -19.76
C TYR A 359 23.65 16.74 -19.93
N GLU A 360 24.31 17.81 -20.33
CA GLU A 360 25.76 17.96 -20.31
C GLU A 360 26.26 18.65 -19.04
N ALA A 361 25.45 19.60 -18.52
CA ALA A 361 25.80 20.36 -17.33
C ALA A 361 25.63 19.56 -16.04
N PHE A 362 24.75 18.56 -16.01
CA PHE A 362 24.42 17.78 -14.80
C PHE A 362 25.23 16.49 -14.75
N ASP A 363 26.54 16.59 -14.67
CA ASP A 363 27.49 15.46 -14.69
C ASP A 363 27.41 14.55 -13.46
N GLU A 364 26.78 14.99 -12.36
CA GLU A 364 26.50 14.17 -11.18
C GLU A 364 25.07 13.55 -11.17
N ALA A 365 24.26 13.80 -12.20
CA ALA A 365 22.89 13.27 -12.24
C ALA A 365 22.82 11.74 -12.44
N GLY A 366 23.87 11.17 -13.03
CA GLY A 366 23.90 9.76 -13.44
C GLY A 366 23.27 9.53 -14.82
N GLN A 367 24.00 8.84 -15.71
CA GLN A 367 23.62 8.68 -17.12
C GLN A 367 22.25 8.06 -17.31
N THR A 368 21.90 7.05 -16.51
CA THR A 368 20.60 6.35 -16.59
C THR A 368 19.41 7.30 -16.34
N LYS A 369 19.56 8.23 -15.39
CA LYS A 369 18.50 9.22 -15.08
C LYS A 369 18.41 10.29 -16.17
N VAL A 370 19.54 10.70 -16.69
CA VAL A 370 19.60 11.65 -17.80
C VAL A 370 18.93 11.05 -19.03
N ASP A 371 19.26 9.80 -19.39
CA ASP A 371 18.65 9.12 -20.52
C ASP A 371 17.14 8.91 -20.36
N TYR A 372 16.71 8.60 -19.15
CA TYR A 372 15.27 8.50 -18.82
C TYR A 372 14.55 9.83 -19.09
N LEU A 373 15.02 10.94 -18.52
CA LEU A 373 14.37 12.24 -18.70
C LEU A 373 14.39 12.72 -20.15
N ARG A 374 15.46 12.43 -20.90
CA ARG A 374 15.52 12.76 -22.34
C ARG A 374 14.52 11.99 -23.19
N LYS A 375 14.14 10.78 -22.78
CA LYS A 375 13.15 9.92 -23.46
C LYS A 375 11.72 10.16 -22.95
N MET A 376 11.56 10.70 -21.75
CA MET A 376 10.27 10.90 -21.12
C MET A 376 9.36 11.77 -22.01
N ARG A 377 8.18 11.25 -22.32
CA ARG A 377 7.15 11.87 -23.17
C ARG A 377 5.89 12.17 -22.34
#